data_faa8eb842d0aba7ea6cc11953ea0cbae
#
_entry.id   faa8eb842d0aba7ea6cc11953ea0cbae
#
_cell.length_a   1.000
_cell.length_b   1.000
_cell.length_c   1.000
_cell.angle_alpha   90.00
_cell.angle_beta   90.00
_cell.angle_gamma   90.00
#
_symmetry.space_group_name_H-M   'P 1'
#
loop_
_entity.id
_entity.type
_entity.pdbx_description
1 polymer ?
#
loop_
_entity_poly.entity_id
_entity_poly.type
_entity_poly.pdbx_seq_one_letter_code
_entity_poly.pdbx_strand_id
1 'polypeptide(L)'
;QLTGSNGFDAWIDDWRWQSASDTLFPSTLEFNVGDHKVSLELNSKDDWVLNGDAGFSQKSAQGQASYYYSQPNITVKGTVKTEDKTIPLSGNAWLDREWSSQALAQNQKGWDWFSLHLDDGNKLMVYQLRHDTGNNWISGSWISAEGEVTPLGKGDIELNSSSESQITSNNNRSIT
;
A
#
# COMPACT_ATOMS: atom_id res chain seq x y z
N GLN A 1 -17.56 0.24 -7.61
CA GLN A 1 -18.38 1.33 -8.13
C GLN A 1 -18.27 2.51 -7.15
N LEU A 2 -18.19 3.74 -7.66
CA LEU A 2 -18.13 4.96 -6.85
C LEU A 2 -19.44 5.72 -7.04
N THR A 3 -20.13 6.02 -5.95
CA THR A 3 -21.29 6.91 -6.01
C THR A 3 -20.91 8.24 -5.39
N GLY A 4 -21.05 9.33 -6.15
CA GLY A 4 -20.83 10.67 -5.63
C GLY A 4 -22.14 11.30 -5.26
N SER A 5 -22.35 11.63 -4.01
CA SER A 5 -23.12 12.79 -3.60
C SER A 5 -22.95 13.20 -2.13
N ASN A 6 -22.45 12.41 -1.23
CA ASN A 6 -22.09 12.85 0.15
C ASN A 6 -21.21 11.78 0.80
N GLY A 7 -19.92 11.76 0.45
CA GLY A 7 -18.95 10.87 1.02
C GLY A 7 -18.39 9.84 0.03
N PHE A 8 -17.40 9.11 0.47
CA PHE A 8 -16.77 8.03 -0.29
C PHE A 8 -17.55 6.73 -0.07
N ASP A 9 -17.85 6.02 -1.14
CA ASP A 9 -18.49 4.70 -1.11
C ASP A 9 -17.97 3.83 -2.25
N ALA A 10 -17.21 2.80 -1.93
CA ALA A 10 -16.66 1.85 -2.88
C ALA A 10 -17.00 0.42 -2.44
N TRP A 11 -17.40 -0.43 -3.38
CA TRP A 11 -17.71 -1.82 -3.08
C TRP A 11 -17.38 -2.76 -4.22
N ILE A 12 -17.14 -4.00 -3.85
CA ILE A 12 -17.04 -5.14 -4.74
C ILE A 12 -17.68 -6.34 -4.05
N ASP A 13 -18.72 -6.93 -4.67
CA ASP A 13 -19.55 -7.97 -4.06
C ASP A 13 -20.06 -7.53 -2.66
N ASP A 14 -19.71 -8.24 -1.61
CA ASP A 14 -20.06 -7.98 -0.22
C ASP A 14 -18.97 -7.18 0.55
N TRP A 15 -17.91 -6.77 -0.11
CA TRP A 15 -16.89 -5.89 0.45
C TRP A 15 -17.27 -4.44 0.24
N ARG A 16 -17.22 -3.64 1.29
CA ARG A 16 -17.60 -2.23 1.21
C ARG A 16 -16.69 -1.36 2.06
N TRP A 17 -16.21 -0.29 1.45
CA TRP A 17 -15.45 0.76 2.12
C TRP A 17 -16.14 2.10 1.93
N GLN A 18 -16.55 2.74 3.03
CA GLN A 18 -17.35 3.96 2.98
C GLN A 18 -16.94 4.97 4.05
N SER A 19 -17.11 6.25 3.75
CA SER A 19 -17.07 7.36 4.71
C SER A 19 -18.37 8.15 4.64
N ALA A 20 -18.75 8.75 5.77
CA ALA A 20 -19.97 9.57 5.85
C ALA A 20 -19.71 11.06 5.55
N SER A 21 -18.47 11.43 5.21
CA SER A 21 -18.04 12.79 4.96
C SER A 21 -17.32 12.92 3.61
N ASP A 22 -17.06 14.15 3.17
CA ASP A 22 -16.31 14.45 1.96
C ASP A 22 -14.82 14.03 2.05
N THR A 23 -14.35 13.69 3.25
CA THR A 23 -13.02 13.15 3.48
C THR A 23 -13.05 11.63 3.52
N LEU A 24 -11.94 10.99 3.14
CA LEU A 24 -11.83 9.54 3.17
C LEU A 24 -11.87 8.98 4.60
N PHE A 25 -11.36 9.74 5.57
CA PHE A 25 -11.37 9.34 6.99
C PHE A 25 -12.15 10.35 7.84
N PRO A 26 -12.84 9.88 8.89
CA PRO A 26 -13.02 8.48 9.30
C PRO A 26 -13.87 7.68 8.31
N SER A 27 -13.58 6.39 8.21
CA SER A 27 -14.31 5.49 7.32
C SER A 27 -14.51 4.11 7.93
N THR A 28 -15.41 3.33 7.34
CA THR A 28 -15.64 1.92 7.71
C THR A 28 -15.33 1.02 6.53
N LEU A 29 -14.67 -0.10 6.81
CA LEU A 29 -14.40 -1.17 5.86
C LEU A 29 -15.03 -2.47 6.38
N GLU A 30 -15.95 -3.03 5.62
CA GLU A 30 -16.61 -4.29 5.93
C GLU A 30 -16.37 -5.31 4.83
N PHE A 31 -16.10 -6.55 5.23
CA PHE A 31 -15.91 -7.65 4.30
C PHE A 31 -16.07 -9.00 4.98
N ASN A 32 -16.30 -10.05 4.19
CA ASN A 32 -16.32 -11.42 4.65
C ASN A 32 -15.12 -12.19 4.14
N VAL A 33 -14.60 -13.10 4.96
CA VAL A 33 -13.57 -14.08 4.61
C VAL A 33 -14.04 -15.45 5.06
N GLY A 34 -14.54 -16.26 4.16
CA GLY A 34 -15.28 -17.48 4.52
C GLY A 34 -16.47 -17.14 5.40
N ASP A 35 -16.58 -17.82 6.55
CA ASP A 35 -17.67 -17.62 7.52
C ASP A 35 -17.39 -16.49 8.53
N HIS A 36 -16.35 -15.69 8.30
CA HIS A 36 -15.94 -14.62 9.21
C HIS A 36 -16.35 -13.27 8.65
N LYS A 37 -17.09 -12.48 9.42
CA LYS A 37 -17.37 -11.08 9.10
C LYS A 37 -16.36 -10.16 9.79
N VAL A 38 -15.72 -9.30 9.02
CA VAL A 38 -14.78 -8.28 9.50
C VAL A 38 -15.42 -6.91 9.35
N SER A 39 -15.36 -6.10 10.41
CA SER A 39 -15.82 -4.72 10.41
C SER A 39 -14.74 -3.85 11.05
N LEU A 40 -14.22 -2.88 10.30
CA LEU A 40 -13.11 -2.01 10.70
C LEU A 40 -13.54 -0.55 10.65
N GLU A 41 -13.18 0.20 11.67
CA GLU A 41 -13.18 1.64 11.70
C GLU A 41 -11.75 2.13 11.41
N LEU A 42 -11.60 2.95 10.38
CA LEU A 42 -10.34 3.48 9.92
C LEU A 42 -10.30 4.98 10.17
N ASN A 43 -9.26 5.47 10.81
CA ASN A 43 -9.11 6.88 11.09
C ASN A 43 -7.66 7.35 10.85
N SER A 44 -7.53 8.49 10.19
CA SER A 44 -6.26 9.20 10.04
C SER A 44 -6.52 10.71 10.10
N LYS A 45 -5.58 11.43 10.69
CA LYS A 45 -5.58 12.90 10.76
C LYS A 45 -4.35 13.52 10.11
N ASP A 46 -3.41 12.67 9.71
CA ASP A 46 -2.15 13.11 9.14
C ASP A 46 -2.33 13.49 7.68
N ASP A 47 -1.44 14.32 7.19
CA ASP A 47 -1.36 14.69 5.80
C ASP A 47 -0.98 13.49 4.92
N TRP A 48 -1.36 13.56 3.66
CA TRP A 48 -0.98 12.57 2.68
C TRP A 48 0.49 12.68 2.31
N VAL A 49 1.17 11.54 2.26
CA VAL A 49 2.53 11.43 1.75
C VAL A 49 2.48 11.40 0.24
N LEU A 50 3.06 12.41 -0.40
CA LEU A 50 3.19 12.48 -1.85
C LEU A 50 4.54 11.85 -2.24
N ASN A 51 4.52 10.64 -2.79
CA ASN A 51 5.72 9.89 -3.12
C ASN A 51 6.38 10.42 -4.40
N GLY A 52 7.71 10.48 -4.42
CA GLY A 52 8.47 11.06 -5.52
C GLY A 52 8.48 12.59 -5.50
N ASP A 53 8.39 13.22 -6.66
CA ASP A 53 8.32 14.68 -6.78
C ASP A 53 6.86 15.14 -6.68
N ALA A 54 6.45 15.55 -5.49
CA ALA A 54 5.08 16.00 -5.19
C ALA A 54 3.99 15.04 -5.71
N GLY A 55 4.22 13.72 -5.56
CA GLY A 55 3.31 12.68 -6.02
C GLY A 55 3.61 12.14 -7.42
N PHE A 56 4.50 12.76 -8.17
CA PHE A 56 5.00 12.21 -9.44
C PHE A 56 6.14 11.24 -9.17
N SER A 57 5.83 9.96 -9.20
CA SER A 57 6.77 8.88 -8.90
C SER A 57 7.34 8.29 -10.19
N GLN A 58 8.56 8.70 -10.51
CA GLN A 58 9.29 8.16 -11.67
C GLN A 58 9.66 6.69 -11.45
N LYS A 59 9.53 5.88 -12.50
CA LYS A 59 9.75 4.42 -12.47
C LYS A 59 10.92 3.95 -13.34
N SER A 60 11.42 4.82 -14.18
CA SER A 60 12.56 4.50 -15.05
C SER A 60 13.24 5.76 -15.57
N ALA A 61 14.47 5.61 -16.10
CA ALA A 61 15.19 6.69 -16.79
C ALA A 61 14.50 7.11 -18.11
N GLN A 62 13.62 6.27 -18.67
CA GLN A 62 12.88 6.53 -19.90
C GLN A 62 11.61 7.36 -19.67
N GLY A 63 11.30 7.71 -18.41
CA GLY A 63 10.21 8.60 -18.06
C GLY A 63 8.89 7.91 -17.72
N GLN A 64 8.85 6.57 -17.61
CA GLN A 64 7.70 5.91 -17.02
C GLN A 64 7.49 6.43 -15.60
N ALA A 65 6.26 6.75 -15.27
CA ALA A 65 5.90 7.33 -13.98
C ALA A 65 4.46 6.97 -13.59
N SER A 66 4.16 7.17 -12.34
CA SER A 66 2.81 7.11 -11.79
C SER A 66 2.51 8.35 -10.93
N TYR A 67 1.25 8.62 -10.70
CA TYR A 67 0.85 9.42 -9.55
C TYR A 67 0.68 8.50 -8.35
N TYR A 68 1.40 8.81 -7.27
CA TYR A 68 1.50 7.93 -6.12
C TYR A 68 1.46 8.72 -4.81
N TYR A 69 0.45 8.46 -4.00
CA TYR A 69 0.36 9.00 -2.66
C TYR A 69 -0.08 7.94 -1.66
N SER A 70 0.32 8.12 -0.41
CA SER A 70 0.10 7.17 0.67
C SER A 70 -0.53 7.85 1.88
N GLN A 71 -1.33 7.09 2.63
CA GLN A 71 -1.66 7.41 4.01
C GLN A 71 -1.08 6.30 4.91
N PRO A 72 0.11 6.52 5.46
CA PRO A 72 0.83 5.51 6.23
C PRO A 72 0.39 5.39 7.68
N ASN A 73 -0.42 6.31 8.19
CA ASN A 73 -0.79 6.40 9.59
C ASN A 73 -2.29 6.31 9.80
N ILE A 74 -2.83 5.12 9.55
CA ILE A 74 -4.25 4.83 9.75
C ILE A 74 -4.40 4.00 11.01
N THR A 75 -5.07 4.55 12.02
CA THR A 75 -5.48 3.77 13.19
C THR A 75 -6.71 2.94 12.85
N VAL A 76 -6.68 1.70 13.29
CA VAL A 76 -7.73 0.72 13.04
C VAL A 76 -8.29 0.22 14.35
N LYS A 77 -9.62 0.19 14.46
CA LYS A 77 -10.37 -0.52 15.49
C LYS A 77 -11.46 -1.32 14.82
N GLY A 78 -11.84 -2.44 15.39
CA GLY A 78 -12.91 -3.21 14.79
C GLY A 78 -13.14 -4.55 15.44
N THR A 79 -13.81 -5.42 14.71
CA THR A 79 -14.15 -6.76 15.18
C THR A 79 -14.05 -7.78 14.05
N VAL A 80 -13.69 -9.00 14.42
CA VAL A 80 -13.92 -10.20 13.61
C VAL A 80 -15.01 -11.01 14.28
N LYS A 81 -16.12 -11.22 13.60
CA LYS A 81 -17.21 -12.07 14.04
C LYS A 81 -17.07 -13.44 13.38
N THR A 82 -16.95 -14.47 14.18
CA THR A 82 -17.02 -15.87 13.81
C THR A 82 -18.40 -16.43 14.16
N GLU A 83 -18.67 -17.70 13.89
CA GLU A 83 -19.92 -18.36 14.27
C GLU A 83 -20.20 -18.25 15.79
N ASP A 84 -19.17 -18.45 16.62
CA ASP A 84 -19.32 -18.58 18.07
C ASP A 84 -19.00 -17.30 18.85
N LYS A 85 -18.23 -16.37 18.28
CA LYS A 85 -17.71 -15.22 19.04
C LYS A 85 -17.43 -13.99 18.19
N THR A 86 -17.37 -12.84 18.88
CA THR A 86 -16.89 -11.59 18.34
C THR A 86 -15.56 -11.25 19.01
N ILE A 87 -14.51 -11.08 18.21
CA ILE A 87 -13.15 -10.80 18.65
C ILE A 87 -12.85 -9.33 18.34
N PRO A 88 -12.61 -8.48 19.35
CA PRO A 88 -12.17 -7.12 19.11
C PRO A 88 -10.73 -7.13 18.58
N LEU A 89 -10.42 -6.15 17.72
CA LEU A 89 -9.07 -5.93 17.21
C LEU A 89 -8.74 -4.44 17.14
N SER A 90 -7.47 -4.15 17.20
CA SER A 90 -6.92 -2.82 16.96
C SER A 90 -5.54 -2.93 16.33
N GLY A 91 -5.13 -1.91 15.60
CA GLY A 91 -3.82 -1.88 14.96
C GLY A 91 -3.66 -0.66 14.08
N ASN A 92 -2.69 -0.76 13.17
CA ASN A 92 -2.41 0.26 12.18
C ASN A 92 -2.62 -0.32 10.78
N ALA A 93 -2.93 0.56 9.83
CA ALA A 93 -3.02 0.23 8.44
C ALA A 93 -2.26 1.27 7.60
N TRP A 94 -1.95 0.87 6.39
CA TRP A 94 -1.33 1.68 5.37
C TRP A 94 -2.20 1.65 4.12
N LEU A 95 -2.42 2.81 3.51
CA LEU A 95 -3.14 2.93 2.25
C LEU A 95 -2.23 3.55 1.21
N ASP A 96 -2.13 2.89 0.06
CA ASP A 96 -1.53 3.43 -1.15
C ASP A 96 -2.57 3.70 -2.22
N ARG A 97 -2.37 4.81 -2.92
CA ARG A 97 -3.09 5.15 -4.13
C ARG A 97 -2.07 5.44 -5.21
N GLU A 98 -2.04 4.57 -6.19
CA GLU A 98 -1.12 4.69 -7.30
C GLU A 98 -1.84 4.39 -8.62
N TRP A 99 -1.62 5.24 -9.62
CA TRP A 99 -2.15 5.00 -10.96
C TRP A 99 -1.20 5.52 -12.03
N SER A 100 -1.19 4.82 -13.15
CA SER A 100 -0.41 5.16 -14.33
C SER A 100 -1.14 4.68 -15.59
N SER A 101 -0.92 5.37 -16.68
CA SER A 101 -1.32 4.90 -18.02
C SER A 101 -0.24 4.06 -18.70
N GLN A 102 0.88 3.85 -18.04
CA GLN A 102 2.07 3.20 -18.60
C GLN A 102 2.32 1.85 -17.91
N ALA A 103 2.66 0.86 -18.71
CA ALA A 103 3.19 -0.41 -18.21
C ALA A 103 4.65 -0.25 -17.75
N LEU A 104 5.19 -1.30 -17.11
CA LEU A 104 6.62 -1.40 -16.84
C LEU A 104 7.43 -1.23 -18.12
N ALA A 105 8.64 -0.68 -18.02
CA ALA A 105 9.57 -0.63 -19.13
C ALA A 105 9.93 -2.06 -19.58
N GLN A 106 10.25 -2.24 -20.86
CA GLN A 106 10.46 -3.56 -21.47
C GLN A 106 11.55 -4.40 -20.77
N ASN A 107 12.54 -3.72 -20.18
CA ASN A 107 13.63 -4.36 -19.43
C ASN A 107 13.34 -4.53 -17.92
N GLN A 108 12.15 -4.14 -17.45
CA GLN A 108 11.72 -4.34 -16.07
C GLN A 108 10.95 -5.64 -15.95
N LYS A 109 11.35 -6.50 -15.01
CA LYS A 109 10.83 -7.89 -14.84
C LYS A 109 9.87 -8.05 -13.66
N GLY A 110 9.68 -7.01 -12.90
CA GLY A 110 8.84 -7.01 -11.70
C GLY A 110 9.37 -6.04 -10.66
N TRP A 111 8.82 -6.12 -9.48
CA TRP A 111 9.19 -5.23 -8.37
C TRP A 111 9.20 -5.97 -7.04
N ASP A 112 9.92 -5.39 -6.10
CA ASP A 112 9.83 -5.67 -4.68
C ASP A 112 9.38 -4.38 -4.00
N TRP A 113 8.38 -4.45 -3.13
CA TRP A 113 7.79 -3.29 -2.49
C TRP A 113 7.57 -3.57 -1.01
N PHE A 114 7.84 -2.57 -0.19
CA PHE A 114 7.71 -2.65 1.26
C PHE A 114 7.05 -1.38 1.82
N SER A 115 6.15 -1.57 2.78
CA SER A 115 5.66 -0.53 3.69
C SER A 115 5.86 -0.99 5.13
N LEU A 116 6.62 -0.22 5.90
CA LEU A 116 7.04 -0.61 7.24
C LEU A 116 6.63 0.47 8.25
N HIS A 117 6.02 0.03 9.35
CA HIS A 117 5.91 0.82 10.56
C HIS A 117 7.04 0.39 11.49
N LEU A 118 7.85 1.35 11.93
CA LEU A 118 8.99 1.10 12.81
C LEU A 118 8.61 1.38 14.27
N ASP A 119 9.31 0.73 15.21
CA ASP A 119 9.00 0.80 16.64
C ASP A 119 9.15 2.19 17.24
N ASP A 120 9.96 3.04 16.62
CA ASP A 120 10.20 4.43 17.01
C ASP A 120 9.15 5.42 16.42
N GLY A 121 8.14 4.91 15.73
CA GLY A 121 7.09 5.71 15.11
C GLY A 121 7.40 6.20 13.71
N ASN A 122 8.63 6.05 13.23
CA ASN A 122 8.99 6.31 11.85
C ASN A 122 8.35 5.29 10.91
N LYS A 123 8.28 5.62 9.63
CA LYS A 123 7.73 4.74 8.61
C LYS A 123 8.59 4.77 7.36
N LEU A 124 8.62 3.66 6.66
CA LEU A 124 9.41 3.52 5.43
C LEU A 124 8.55 2.89 4.35
N MET A 125 8.45 3.56 3.22
CA MET A 125 8.03 2.95 1.96
C MET A 125 9.24 2.86 1.05
N VAL A 126 9.47 1.70 0.46
CA VAL A 126 10.55 1.51 -0.50
C VAL A 126 10.15 0.48 -1.55
N TYR A 127 10.58 0.71 -2.78
CA TYR A 127 10.46 -0.28 -3.82
C TYR A 127 11.69 -0.28 -4.73
N GLN A 128 11.93 -1.45 -5.32
CA GLN A 128 12.81 -1.59 -6.47
C GLN A 128 12.07 -2.20 -7.65
N LEU A 129 12.32 -1.67 -8.84
CA LEU A 129 11.91 -2.30 -10.08
C LEU A 129 13.12 -3.08 -10.61
N ARG A 130 12.96 -4.39 -10.72
CA ARG A 130 14.03 -5.30 -11.10
C ARG A 130 14.26 -5.23 -12.60
N HIS A 131 15.50 -4.92 -13.01
CA HIS A 131 15.93 -4.92 -14.39
C HIS A 131 16.66 -6.23 -14.74
N ASP A 132 16.53 -6.66 -15.99
CA ASP A 132 17.23 -7.83 -16.52
C ASP A 132 18.76 -7.69 -16.49
N THR A 133 19.27 -6.48 -16.45
CA THR A 133 20.70 -6.16 -16.34
C THR A 133 21.20 -6.05 -14.89
N GLY A 134 20.31 -6.20 -13.89
CA GLY A 134 20.65 -6.01 -12.49
C GLY A 134 20.79 -4.54 -12.04
N ASN A 135 20.62 -3.57 -12.94
CA ASN A 135 20.64 -2.16 -12.59
C ASN A 135 19.23 -1.69 -12.21
N ASN A 136 18.77 -2.09 -11.04
CA ASN A 136 17.42 -1.85 -10.56
C ASN A 136 17.14 -0.36 -10.35
N TRP A 137 15.89 0.04 -10.61
CA TRP A 137 15.37 1.35 -10.20
C TRP A 137 14.90 1.27 -8.77
N ILE A 138 15.41 2.13 -7.90
CA ILE A 138 15.07 2.15 -6.47
C ILE A 138 14.53 3.54 -6.13
N SER A 139 13.44 3.57 -5.37
CA SER A 139 12.86 4.78 -4.83
C SER A 139 12.11 4.46 -3.53
N GLY A 140 11.93 5.47 -2.71
CA GLY A 140 11.21 5.33 -1.46
C GLY A 140 10.93 6.67 -0.79
N SER A 141 10.30 6.59 0.37
CA SER A 141 10.01 7.72 1.24
C SER A 141 10.24 7.29 2.70
N TRP A 142 11.08 8.02 3.39
CA TRP A 142 11.18 7.97 4.84
C TRP A 142 10.19 8.97 5.41
N ILE A 143 9.36 8.56 6.35
CA ILE A 143 8.37 9.39 7.01
C ILE A 143 8.69 9.39 8.50
N SER A 144 9.05 10.56 9.05
CA SER A 144 9.35 10.68 10.49
C SER A 144 8.10 10.45 11.34
N ALA A 145 8.30 10.25 12.63
CA ALA A 145 7.20 10.13 13.59
C ALA A 145 6.30 11.38 13.61
N GLU A 146 6.87 12.56 13.29
CA GLU A 146 6.19 13.85 13.20
C GLU A 146 5.50 14.09 11.83
N GLY A 147 5.69 13.15 10.87
CA GLY A 147 5.09 13.24 9.53
C GLY A 147 5.95 13.93 8.48
N GLU A 148 7.20 14.28 8.78
CA GLU A 148 8.12 14.84 7.78
C GLU A 148 8.55 13.77 6.78
N VAL A 149 8.50 14.11 5.49
CA VAL A 149 8.79 13.18 4.40
C VAL A 149 10.15 13.49 3.78
N THR A 150 11.04 12.50 3.78
CA THR A 150 12.33 12.54 3.09
C THR A 150 12.30 11.55 1.92
N PRO A 151 12.37 12.01 0.67
CA PRO A 151 12.51 11.12 -0.48
C PRO A 151 13.82 10.34 -0.42
N LEU A 152 13.75 9.07 -0.79
CA LEU A 152 14.89 8.15 -0.85
C LEU A 152 15.08 7.64 -2.28
N GLY A 153 16.34 7.46 -2.68
CA GLY A 153 16.71 6.97 -3.99
C GLY A 153 17.87 5.97 -3.96
N LYS A 154 18.42 5.75 -5.15
CA LYS A 154 19.60 4.88 -5.28
C LYS A 154 20.79 5.50 -4.55
N GLY A 155 21.34 4.78 -3.59
CA GLY A 155 22.41 5.24 -2.70
C GLY A 155 21.97 5.43 -1.27
N ASP A 156 20.68 5.64 -1.02
CA ASP A 156 20.10 5.70 0.32
C ASP A 156 19.58 4.33 0.77
N ILE A 157 19.30 3.45 -0.20
CA ILE A 157 18.65 2.14 0.03
C ILE A 157 19.42 1.06 -0.72
N GLU A 158 19.63 -0.04 -0.05
CA GLU A 158 20.11 -1.29 -0.65
C GLU A 158 19.14 -2.43 -0.31
N LEU A 159 18.65 -3.11 -1.34
CA LEU A 159 17.76 -4.27 -1.22
C LEU A 159 18.46 -5.50 -1.78
N ASN A 160 18.72 -6.47 -0.92
CA ASN A 160 19.36 -7.72 -1.26
C ASN A 160 18.47 -8.90 -0.92
N SER A 161 18.31 -9.84 -1.85
CA SER A 161 17.70 -11.14 -1.56
C SER A 161 18.64 -11.96 -0.68
N SER A 162 18.17 -12.46 0.44
CA SER A 162 18.93 -13.35 1.29
C SER A 162 18.83 -14.82 0.86
N SER A 163 17.76 -15.18 0.18
CA SER A 163 17.51 -16.51 -0.35
C SER A 163 16.41 -16.48 -1.41
N GLU A 164 16.44 -17.45 -2.30
CA GLU A 164 15.39 -17.67 -3.28
C GLU A 164 14.74 -19.03 -3.03
N SER A 165 13.42 -19.10 -3.19
CA SER A 165 12.69 -20.35 -3.14
C SER A 165 11.72 -20.47 -4.32
N GLN A 166 11.62 -21.66 -4.89
CA GLN A 166 10.70 -21.90 -5.98
C GLN A 166 9.37 -22.42 -5.40
N ILE A 167 8.29 -21.75 -5.78
CA ILE A 167 6.93 -22.16 -5.42
C ILE A 167 6.24 -22.69 -6.66
N THR A 168 5.74 -23.91 -6.58
CA THR A 168 4.93 -24.51 -7.65
C THR A 168 3.45 -24.38 -7.27
N SER A 169 2.68 -23.67 -8.09
CA SER A 169 1.24 -23.58 -7.90
C SER A 169 0.55 -24.91 -8.24
N ASN A 170 -0.67 -25.10 -7.76
CA ASN A 170 -1.51 -26.26 -8.08
C ASN A 170 -1.76 -26.46 -9.59
N ASN A 171 -1.47 -25.46 -10.42
CA ASN A 171 -1.57 -25.49 -11.88
C ASN A 171 -0.21 -25.71 -12.57
N ASN A 172 0.78 -26.26 -11.87
CA ASN A 172 2.16 -26.50 -12.36
C ASN A 172 2.88 -25.24 -12.89
N ARG A 173 2.51 -24.05 -12.42
CA ARG A 173 3.29 -22.83 -12.68
C ARG A 173 4.32 -22.65 -11.58
N SER A 174 5.60 -22.63 -11.97
CA SER A 174 6.68 -22.29 -11.04
C SER A 174 6.88 -20.76 -11.03
N ILE A 175 6.99 -20.22 -9.83
CA ILE A 175 7.33 -18.81 -9.59
C ILE A 175 8.60 -18.83 -8.73
N THR A 176 9.61 -18.13 -9.16
CA THR A 176 10.87 -17.93 -8.43
C THR A 176 10.90 -16.54 -7.87
#